data_26f13639c4b57f9760c4273a37acf0e1
#
_entry.id   26f13639c4b57f9760c4273a37acf0e1
#
_cell.length_a   1.000
_cell.length_b   1.000
_cell.length_c   1.000
_cell.angle_alpha   90.00
_cell.angle_beta   90.00
_cell.angle_gamma   90.00
#
_symmetry.space_group_name_H-M   'P 1'
#
loop_
_entity.id
_entity.type
_entity.pdbx_description
1 polymer ?
#
loop_
_entity_poly.entity_id
_entity_poly.type
_entity_poly.pdbx_seq_one_letter_code
_entity_poly.pdbx_strand_id
1 'polypeptide(L)'
;MARRKRRIRAVVYRVGELLESYSMIAPAYMVFLVFIFIPVAWSFYLSLFNYSILSLRQPQFAGLANFIKMFKDSVFRVAIWNTLRYSLGTVPARLVLGLALALLLDQKHLFGKNFLRTIYFLPVVTSMVAASIVWSLVFNASEAGLANQMLKALGFPPKGWLADSRLAMFSVCIMSVWKELGYVMTIFLAGLQGIPPELHEAAAIDGATGWQRIRFITIPLLKPTTFFILVTEVIGSFQVFTQTYVMTGGGPGYSTTTLINLLYTKGFFEFDMGYASALAVTLFLGLLLLSWVMRRAFRAEEIVY
;
A
#
# COMPACT_ATOMS: atom_id res chain seq x y z
N MET A 1 -43.91 43.39 -2.76
CA MET A 1 -44.21 42.01 -3.20
C MET A 1 -43.20 41.42 -4.22
N ALA A 2 -42.70 42.12 -5.21
CA ALA A 2 -41.80 41.60 -6.23
C ALA A 2 -40.43 41.06 -5.71
N ARG A 3 -39.81 41.70 -4.72
CA ARG A 3 -38.53 41.24 -4.11
C ARG A 3 -38.68 39.92 -3.37
N ARG A 4 -39.84 39.65 -2.72
CA ARG A 4 -40.10 38.38 -2.01
C ARG A 4 -40.26 37.20 -2.99
N LYS A 5 -40.95 37.45 -4.14
CA LYS A 5 -41.12 36.43 -5.19
C LYS A 5 -39.79 36.05 -5.85
N ARG A 6 -38.87 37.02 -6.08
CA ARG A 6 -37.53 36.76 -6.62
C ARG A 6 -36.67 35.92 -5.65
N ARG A 7 -36.70 36.21 -4.35
CA ARG A 7 -35.98 35.39 -3.34
C ARG A 7 -36.49 33.97 -3.28
N ILE A 8 -37.80 33.75 -3.30
CA ILE A 8 -38.41 32.41 -3.26
C ILE A 8 -37.99 31.62 -4.53
N ARG A 9 -38.08 32.24 -5.72
CA ARG A 9 -37.62 31.60 -6.98
C ARG A 9 -36.14 31.25 -6.95
N ALA A 10 -35.26 32.10 -6.42
CA ALA A 10 -33.82 31.81 -6.31
C ALA A 10 -33.53 30.67 -5.32
N VAL A 11 -34.29 30.56 -4.22
CA VAL A 11 -34.18 29.47 -3.28
C VAL A 11 -34.66 28.16 -3.92
N VAL A 12 -35.80 28.16 -4.58
CA VAL A 12 -36.36 26.98 -5.27
C VAL A 12 -35.42 26.50 -6.38
N TYR A 13 -34.83 27.42 -7.14
CA TYR A 13 -33.84 27.07 -8.18
C TYR A 13 -32.58 26.43 -7.56
N ARG A 14 -32.02 27.02 -6.50
CA ARG A 14 -30.87 26.43 -5.78
C ARG A 14 -31.18 25.07 -5.16
N VAL A 15 -32.38 24.90 -4.61
CA VAL A 15 -32.81 23.59 -4.06
C VAL A 15 -32.95 22.56 -5.18
N GLY A 16 -33.49 22.97 -6.36
CA GLY A 16 -33.57 22.10 -7.54
C GLY A 16 -32.18 21.65 -8.02
N GLU A 17 -31.24 22.59 -8.18
CA GLU A 17 -29.84 22.28 -8.57
C GLU A 17 -29.14 21.38 -7.55
N LEU A 18 -29.37 21.61 -6.24
CA LEU A 18 -28.80 20.75 -5.20
C LEU A 18 -29.40 19.34 -5.26
N LEU A 19 -30.72 19.21 -5.40
CA LEU A 19 -31.39 17.91 -5.52
C LEU A 19 -30.90 17.14 -6.76
N GLU A 20 -30.75 17.81 -7.89
CA GLU A 20 -30.22 17.21 -9.11
C GLU A 20 -28.78 16.74 -8.91
N SER A 21 -27.91 17.59 -8.36
CA SER A 21 -26.53 17.24 -8.05
C SER A 21 -26.42 16.05 -7.07
N TYR A 22 -27.21 16.07 -5.98
CA TYR A 22 -27.23 14.96 -5.01
C TYR A 22 -27.84 13.68 -5.61
N SER A 23 -28.82 13.75 -6.51
CA SER A 23 -29.39 12.58 -7.16
C SER A 23 -28.37 11.85 -8.05
N MET A 24 -27.47 12.61 -8.71
CA MET A 24 -26.39 12.01 -9.53
C MET A 24 -25.34 11.27 -8.71
N ILE A 25 -25.03 11.73 -7.51
CA ILE A 25 -24.02 11.08 -6.65
C ILE A 25 -24.63 10.06 -5.67
N ALA A 26 -25.96 10.12 -5.45
CA ALA A 26 -26.67 9.24 -4.49
C ALA A 26 -26.45 7.75 -4.72
N PRO A 27 -26.47 7.20 -5.96
CA PRO A 27 -26.22 5.77 -6.18
C PRO A 27 -24.84 5.33 -5.69
N ALA A 28 -23.79 6.11 -5.96
CA ALA A 28 -22.45 5.82 -5.49
C ALA A 28 -22.35 5.91 -3.95
N TYR A 29 -22.94 6.95 -3.35
CA TYR A 29 -22.97 7.09 -1.89
C TYR A 29 -23.77 5.99 -1.20
N MET A 30 -24.86 5.48 -1.77
CA MET A 30 -25.60 4.34 -1.24
C MET A 30 -24.73 3.08 -1.24
N VAL A 31 -23.99 2.82 -2.30
CA VAL A 31 -23.04 1.69 -2.37
C VAL A 31 -21.97 1.84 -1.29
N PHE A 32 -21.36 3.02 -1.15
CA PHE A 32 -20.36 3.25 -0.10
C PHE A 32 -20.97 3.11 1.31
N LEU A 33 -22.17 3.61 1.53
CA LEU A 33 -22.85 3.49 2.83
C LEU A 33 -23.04 2.02 3.22
N VAL A 34 -23.62 1.22 2.31
CA VAL A 34 -23.97 -0.18 2.59
C VAL A 34 -22.73 -1.07 2.68
N PHE A 35 -21.77 -0.93 1.78
CA PHE A 35 -20.65 -1.87 1.65
C PHE A 35 -19.35 -1.41 2.32
N ILE A 36 -19.24 -0.14 2.71
CA ILE A 36 -18.04 0.38 3.38
C ILE A 36 -18.40 0.94 4.77
N PHE A 37 -19.24 1.97 4.85
CA PHE A 37 -19.47 2.65 6.12
C PHE A 37 -20.19 1.78 7.17
N ILE A 38 -21.22 1.02 6.77
CA ILE A 38 -21.92 0.12 7.69
C ILE A 38 -20.99 -0.99 8.19
N PRO A 39 -20.24 -1.76 7.35
CA PRO A 39 -19.29 -2.75 7.84
C PRO A 39 -18.16 -2.17 8.71
N VAL A 40 -17.67 -0.99 8.38
CA VAL A 40 -16.67 -0.31 9.22
C VAL A 40 -17.26 0.03 10.59
N ALA A 41 -18.45 0.65 10.65
CA ALA A 41 -19.13 0.94 11.91
C ALA A 41 -19.43 -0.34 12.71
N TRP A 42 -19.81 -1.41 12.02
CA TRP A 42 -20.03 -2.73 12.63
C TRP A 42 -18.73 -3.31 13.22
N SER A 43 -17.59 -3.15 12.55
CA SER A 43 -16.29 -3.55 13.08
C SER A 43 -15.92 -2.75 14.33
N PHE A 44 -16.19 -1.45 14.37
CA PHE A 44 -16.03 -0.65 15.60
C PHE A 44 -16.91 -1.16 16.73
N TYR A 45 -18.19 -1.48 16.45
CA TYR A 45 -19.10 -2.05 17.42
C TYR A 45 -18.57 -3.39 17.95
N LEU A 46 -18.27 -4.35 17.07
CA LEU A 46 -17.79 -5.67 17.46
C LEU A 46 -16.47 -5.65 18.23
N SER A 47 -15.60 -4.67 18.00
CA SER A 47 -14.35 -4.53 18.73
C SER A 47 -14.51 -4.38 20.24
N LEU A 48 -15.69 -3.86 20.67
CA LEU A 48 -16.06 -3.65 22.07
C LEU A 48 -16.79 -4.85 22.70
N PHE A 49 -17.00 -5.93 21.94
CA PHE A 49 -17.75 -7.10 22.39
C PHE A 49 -16.90 -8.36 22.30
N ASN A 50 -17.07 -9.27 23.25
CA ASN A 50 -16.64 -10.65 23.10
C ASN A 50 -17.65 -11.36 22.19
N TYR A 51 -17.25 -11.59 20.94
CA TYR A 51 -18.10 -12.20 19.93
C TYR A 51 -17.32 -13.23 19.12
N SER A 52 -17.89 -14.45 19.09
CA SER A 52 -17.42 -15.53 18.21
C SER A 52 -18.58 -16.03 17.37
N ILE A 53 -18.37 -16.21 16.07
CA ILE A 53 -19.40 -16.75 15.15
C ILE A 53 -19.84 -18.16 15.55
N LEU A 54 -18.96 -18.96 16.16
CA LEU A 54 -19.28 -20.31 16.59
C LEU A 54 -20.08 -20.34 17.90
N SER A 55 -20.11 -19.23 18.63
CA SER A 55 -20.85 -19.15 19.88
C SER A 55 -22.34 -18.89 19.60
N LEU A 56 -23.19 -19.77 20.10
CA LEU A 56 -24.66 -19.56 20.15
C LEU A 56 -25.07 -18.41 21.11
N ARG A 57 -24.10 -17.88 21.87
CA ARG A 57 -24.34 -16.77 22.79
C ARG A 57 -24.34 -15.44 22.05
N GLN A 58 -25.20 -14.54 22.48
CA GLN A 58 -25.21 -13.17 21.99
C GLN A 58 -23.89 -12.45 22.33
N PRO A 59 -23.48 -11.46 21.52
CA PRO A 59 -22.30 -10.65 21.81
C PRO A 59 -22.37 -10.07 23.22
N GLN A 60 -21.34 -10.31 24.05
CA GLN A 60 -21.26 -9.76 25.39
C GLN A 60 -20.38 -8.51 25.38
N PHE A 61 -20.90 -7.42 25.92
CA PHE A 61 -20.12 -6.19 26.02
C PHE A 61 -18.86 -6.38 26.88
N ALA A 62 -17.70 -6.13 26.31
CA ALA A 62 -16.40 -6.32 26.92
C ALA A 62 -15.61 -5.00 27.06
N GLY A 63 -16.15 -3.87 26.56
CA GLY A 63 -15.47 -2.58 26.55
C GLY A 63 -14.13 -2.68 25.83
N LEU A 64 -13.03 -2.30 26.48
CA LEU A 64 -11.68 -2.31 25.92
C LEU A 64 -10.90 -3.62 26.13
N ALA A 65 -11.56 -4.70 26.60
CA ALA A 65 -10.87 -5.96 26.92
C ALA A 65 -10.16 -6.57 25.71
N ASN A 66 -10.73 -6.50 24.51
CA ASN A 66 -10.10 -7.00 23.29
C ASN A 66 -8.80 -6.23 22.96
N PHE A 67 -8.80 -4.93 23.16
CA PHE A 67 -7.60 -4.09 22.95
C PHE A 67 -6.52 -4.42 23.99
N ILE A 68 -6.89 -4.59 25.27
CA ILE A 68 -5.96 -4.97 26.34
C ILE A 68 -5.38 -6.35 26.06
N LYS A 69 -6.21 -7.34 25.67
CA LYS A 69 -5.78 -8.68 25.23
C LYS A 69 -4.79 -8.59 24.08
N MET A 70 -5.09 -7.79 23.06
CA MET A 70 -4.26 -7.58 21.87
C MET A 70 -2.86 -7.05 22.23
N PHE A 71 -2.74 -6.00 23.05
CA PHE A 71 -1.45 -5.44 23.43
C PHE A 71 -0.61 -6.39 24.31
N LYS A 72 -1.24 -7.34 25.01
CA LYS A 72 -0.56 -8.39 25.77
C LYS A 72 -0.15 -9.59 24.89
N ASP A 73 -0.75 -9.75 23.71
CA ASP A 73 -0.47 -10.86 22.80
C ASP A 73 0.93 -10.72 22.19
N SER A 74 1.76 -11.74 22.38
CA SER A 74 3.11 -11.81 21.82
C SER A 74 3.09 -11.86 20.28
N VAL A 75 2.07 -12.53 19.70
CA VAL A 75 1.94 -12.66 18.24
C VAL A 75 1.58 -11.32 17.61
N PHE A 76 0.76 -10.50 18.29
CA PHE A 76 0.46 -9.14 17.83
C PHE A 76 1.74 -8.28 17.75
N ARG A 77 2.61 -8.34 18.75
CA ARG A 77 3.89 -7.61 18.74
C ARG A 77 4.79 -8.06 17.58
N VAL A 78 4.86 -9.37 17.33
CA VAL A 78 5.59 -9.93 16.18
C VAL A 78 4.97 -9.47 14.87
N ALA A 79 3.65 -9.49 14.74
CA ALA A 79 2.93 -9.06 13.53
C ALA A 79 3.15 -7.57 13.21
N ILE A 80 3.13 -6.68 14.23
CA ILE A 80 3.49 -5.26 14.03
C ILE A 80 4.91 -5.14 13.50
N TRP A 81 5.87 -5.83 14.15
CA TRP A 81 7.27 -5.74 13.77
C TRP A 81 7.53 -6.26 12.36
N ASN A 82 6.87 -7.36 11.98
CA ASN A 82 6.96 -7.91 10.62
C ASN A 82 6.32 -6.99 9.58
N THR A 83 5.19 -6.36 9.90
CA THR A 83 4.56 -5.36 9.03
C THR A 83 5.48 -4.16 8.82
N LEU A 84 6.13 -3.67 9.87
CA LEU A 84 7.14 -2.61 9.77
C LEU A 84 8.36 -3.04 8.95
N ARG A 85 8.90 -4.25 9.19
CA ARG A 85 10.02 -4.80 8.39
C ARG A 85 9.67 -4.90 6.92
N TYR A 86 8.47 -5.39 6.62
CA TYR A 86 7.98 -5.47 5.25
C TYR A 86 7.86 -4.08 4.61
N SER A 87 7.25 -3.12 5.31
CA SER A 87 7.09 -1.75 4.82
C SER A 87 8.46 -1.08 4.57
N LEU A 88 9.39 -1.17 5.53
CA LEU A 88 10.73 -0.62 5.41
C LEU A 88 11.58 -1.33 4.34
N GLY A 89 11.34 -2.61 4.09
CA GLY A 89 12.04 -3.36 3.03
C GLY A 89 11.49 -3.07 1.63
N THR A 90 10.20 -2.79 1.50
CA THR A 90 9.56 -2.65 0.18
C THR A 90 9.39 -1.20 -0.26
N VAL A 91 8.89 -0.32 0.60
CA VAL A 91 8.54 1.05 0.21
C VAL A 91 9.76 1.87 -0.24
N PRO A 92 10.87 1.97 0.52
CA PRO A 92 12.05 2.69 0.06
C PRO A 92 12.66 2.08 -1.21
N ALA A 93 12.69 0.73 -1.30
CA ALA A 93 13.22 0.05 -2.46
C ALA A 93 12.41 0.38 -3.73
N ARG A 94 11.07 0.34 -3.64
CA ARG A 94 10.19 0.71 -4.77
C ARG A 94 10.34 2.17 -5.17
N LEU A 95 10.43 3.08 -4.20
CA LEU A 95 10.63 4.51 -4.47
C LEU A 95 11.96 4.76 -5.21
N VAL A 96 13.05 4.22 -4.70
CA VAL A 96 14.38 4.43 -5.28
C VAL A 96 14.50 3.77 -6.65
N LEU A 97 14.13 2.49 -6.77
CA LEU A 97 14.22 1.75 -8.02
C LEU A 97 13.21 2.25 -9.05
N GLY A 98 11.99 2.61 -8.61
CA GLY A 98 10.95 3.17 -9.48
C GLY A 98 11.35 4.52 -10.06
N LEU A 99 11.92 5.42 -9.24
CA LEU A 99 12.46 6.69 -9.72
C LEU A 99 13.64 6.48 -10.67
N ALA A 100 14.57 5.58 -10.33
CA ALA A 100 15.73 5.28 -11.18
C ALA A 100 15.28 4.75 -12.56
N LEU A 101 14.31 3.83 -12.59
CA LEU A 101 13.73 3.32 -13.85
C LEU A 101 12.97 4.41 -14.61
N ALA A 102 12.21 5.26 -13.93
CA ALA A 102 11.50 6.36 -14.57
C ALA A 102 12.46 7.34 -15.23
N LEU A 103 13.53 7.75 -14.53
CA LEU A 103 14.58 8.62 -15.08
C LEU A 103 15.30 7.99 -16.29
N LEU A 104 15.53 6.67 -16.25
CA LEU A 104 16.11 5.95 -17.38
C LEU A 104 15.16 5.95 -18.59
N LEU A 105 13.87 5.66 -18.37
CA LEU A 105 12.86 5.53 -19.43
C LEU A 105 12.32 6.89 -19.94
N ASP A 106 12.63 7.98 -19.25
CA ASP A 106 12.31 9.34 -19.70
C ASP A 106 13.32 9.86 -20.75
N GLN A 107 14.51 9.25 -20.88
CA GLN A 107 15.53 9.68 -21.83
C GLN A 107 15.01 9.64 -23.27
N LYS A 108 15.17 10.76 -24.00
CA LYS A 108 14.66 10.93 -25.39
C LYS A 108 15.22 9.90 -26.37
N HIS A 109 16.49 9.50 -26.21
CA HIS A 109 17.22 8.64 -27.14
C HIS A 109 17.26 7.15 -26.76
N LEU A 110 16.53 6.74 -25.71
CA LEU A 110 16.52 5.33 -25.30
C LEU A 110 15.78 4.49 -26.34
N PHE A 111 16.51 3.59 -26.99
CA PHE A 111 15.92 2.63 -27.92
C PHE A 111 15.02 1.62 -27.19
N GLY A 112 13.85 1.32 -27.76
CA GLY A 112 12.95 0.31 -27.19
C GLY A 112 12.24 0.72 -25.89
N LYS A 113 12.19 2.00 -25.55
CA LYS A 113 11.61 2.49 -24.27
C LYS A 113 10.18 2.00 -24.02
N ASN A 114 9.34 1.93 -25.06
CA ASN A 114 7.96 1.44 -24.91
C ASN A 114 7.92 -0.06 -24.58
N PHE A 115 8.81 -0.85 -25.18
CA PHE A 115 8.95 -2.27 -24.87
C PHE A 115 9.43 -2.48 -23.41
N LEU A 116 10.43 -1.72 -22.97
CA LEU A 116 10.90 -1.76 -21.59
C LEU A 116 9.80 -1.36 -20.59
N ARG A 117 9.04 -0.30 -20.90
CA ARG A 117 7.86 0.08 -20.09
C ARG A 117 6.87 -1.06 -19.95
N THR A 118 6.58 -1.76 -21.05
CA THR A 118 5.67 -2.93 -21.04
C THR A 118 6.23 -4.06 -20.18
N ILE A 119 7.52 -4.40 -20.30
CA ILE A 119 8.15 -5.46 -19.51
C ILE A 119 8.08 -5.16 -18.00
N TYR A 120 8.44 -3.93 -17.59
CA TYR A 120 8.40 -3.56 -16.17
C TYR A 120 6.97 -3.41 -15.64
N PHE A 121 6.00 -3.10 -16.49
CA PHE A 121 4.59 -3.00 -16.09
C PHE A 121 3.86 -4.34 -16.10
N LEU A 122 4.33 -5.32 -16.88
CA LEU A 122 3.68 -6.63 -17.00
C LEU A 122 3.41 -7.33 -15.66
N PRO A 123 4.35 -7.35 -14.69
CA PRO A 123 4.07 -7.90 -13.38
C PRO A 123 2.86 -7.28 -12.68
N VAL A 124 2.64 -5.98 -12.82
CA VAL A 124 1.57 -5.23 -12.15
C VAL A 124 0.18 -5.76 -12.50
N VAL A 125 -0.03 -6.18 -13.74
CA VAL A 125 -1.35 -6.68 -14.21
C VAL A 125 -1.58 -8.17 -13.91
N THR A 126 -0.55 -8.89 -13.45
CA THR A 126 -0.70 -10.31 -13.08
C THR A 126 -1.41 -10.46 -11.72
N SER A 127 -2.07 -11.60 -11.49
CA SER A 127 -2.64 -11.90 -10.17
C SER A 127 -1.54 -11.99 -9.10
N MET A 128 -1.77 -11.34 -7.94
CA MET A 128 -0.85 -11.42 -6.79
C MET A 128 -0.69 -12.87 -6.30
N VAL A 129 -1.78 -13.65 -6.30
CA VAL A 129 -1.75 -15.08 -5.91
C VAL A 129 -0.89 -15.88 -6.88
N ALA A 130 -1.11 -15.73 -8.18
CA ALA A 130 -0.33 -16.43 -9.21
C ALA A 130 1.16 -16.08 -9.13
N ALA A 131 1.48 -14.79 -9.01
CA ALA A 131 2.83 -14.32 -8.83
C ALA A 131 3.48 -14.92 -7.56
N SER A 132 2.75 -14.96 -6.43
CA SER A 132 3.24 -15.53 -5.17
C SER A 132 3.55 -17.02 -5.31
N ILE A 133 2.70 -17.79 -6.02
CA ILE A 133 2.95 -19.21 -6.26
C ILE A 133 4.20 -19.41 -7.12
N VAL A 134 4.34 -18.67 -8.22
CA VAL A 134 5.53 -18.76 -9.08
C VAL A 134 6.80 -18.43 -8.30
N TRP A 135 6.78 -17.37 -7.50
CA TRP A 135 7.94 -16.99 -6.69
C TRP A 135 8.23 -17.99 -5.55
N SER A 136 7.22 -18.70 -5.05
CA SER A 136 7.45 -19.82 -4.12
C SER A 136 8.25 -20.94 -4.76
N LEU A 137 8.05 -21.20 -6.07
CA LEU A 137 8.87 -22.16 -6.81
C LEU A 137 10.30 -21.62 -7.05
N VAL A 138 10.44 -20.33 -7.37
CA VAL A 138 11.76 -19.67 -7.50
C VAL A 138 12.56 -19.78 -6.21
N PHE A 139 11.91 -19.53 -5.05
CA PHE A 139 12.51 -19.58 -3.72
C PHE A 139 12.38 -20.93 -3.04
N ASN A 140 12.16 -22.02 -3.79
CA ASN A 140 12.13 -23.35 -3.22
C ASN A 140 13.45 -23.66 -2.51
N ALA A 141 13.37 -24.26 -1.30
CA ALA A 141 14.54 -24.56 -0.47
C ALA A 141 15.42 -25.70 -1.02
N SER A 142 14.89 -26.52 -1.94
CA SER A 142 15.65 -27.57 -2.58
C SER A 142 16.68 -27.02 -3.58
N GLU A 143 17.65 -27.85 -3.98
CA GLU A 143 18.60 -27.49 -5.05
C GLU A 143 17.92 -27.24 -6.40
N ALA A 144 16.71 -27.73 -6.61
CA ALA A 144 15.90 -27.50 -7.82
C ALA A 144 15.30 -26.08 -7.89
N GLY A 145 15.24 -25.33 -6.77
CA GLY A 145 14.77 -23.95 -6.75
C GLY A 145 15.66 -23.04 -7.59
N LEU A 146 15.07 -22.21 -8.47
CA LEU A 146 15.83 -21.34 -9.38
C LEU A 146 16.83 -20.43 -8.63
N ALA A 147 16.45 -19.88 -7.49
CA ALA A 147 17.32 -19.04 -6.67
C ALA A 147 18.54 -19.85 -6.14
N ASN A 148 18.36 -21.11 -5.79
CA ASN A 148 19.43 -22.01 -5.36
C ASN A 148 20.31 -22.48 -6.53
N GLN A 149 19.74 -22.68 -7.70
CA GLN A 149 20.54 -22.97 -8.91
C GLN A 149 21.45 -21.80 -9.27
N MET A 150 20.98 -20.55 -9.16
CA MET A 150 21.81 -19.38 -9.35
C MET A 150 22.93 -19.29 -8.29
N LEU A 151 22.63 -19.55 -7.01
CA LEU A 151 23.64 -19.59 -5.96
C LEU A 151 24.70 -20.67 -6.24
N LYS A 152 24.28 -21.87 -6.65
CA LYS A 152 25.19 -22.99 -6.97
C LYS A 152 26.12 -22.65 -8.14
N ALA A 153 25.58 -21.97 -9.19
CA ALA A 153 26.40 -21.49 -10.32
C ALA A 153 27.45 -20.45 -9.91
N LEU A 154 27.20 -19.70 -8.81
CA LEU A 154 28.13 -18.74 -8.22
C LEU A 154 29.04 -19.35 -7.14
N GLY A 155 28.94 -20.68 -6.89
CA GLY A 155 29.73 -21.38 -5.89
C GLY A 155 29.22 -21.23 -4.45
N PHE A 156 28.02 -20.76 -4.24
CA PHE A 156 27.41 -20.63 -2.90
C PHE A 156 26.53 -21.84 -2.56
N PRO A 157 26.42 -22.19 -1.26
CA PRO A 157 25.53 -23.27 -0.82
C PRO A 157 24.05 -22.88 -0.96
N PRO A 158 23.14 -23.86 -1.14
CA PRO A 158 21.71 -23.62 -1.21
C PRO A 158 21.20 -23.03 0.11
N LYS A 159 20.15 -22.21 0.03
CA LYS A 159 19.51 -21.56 1.18
C LYS A 159 18.02 -21.92 1.27
N GLY A 160 17.52 -21.97 2.48
CA GLY A 160 16.10 -22.16 2.76
C GLY A 160 15.33 -20.84 2.69
N TRP A 161 15.23 -20.25 1.50
CA TRP A 161 14.68 -18.90 1.28
C TRP A 161 13.38 -18.61 2.02
N LEU A 162 12.42 -19.55 1.97
CA LEU A 162 11.10 -19.41 2.63
C LEU A 162 11.02 -20.25 3.92
N ALA A 163 11.98 -21.16 4.14
CA ALA A 163 12.02 -22.07 5.30
C ALA A 163 12.91 -21.54 6.45
N ASP A 164 13.77 -20.56 6.19
CA ASP A 164 14.57 -19.86 7.21
C ASP A 164 13.86 -18.60 7.66
N SER A 165 13.62 -18.47 8.96
CA SER A 165 12.94 -17.31 9.57
C SER A 165 13.65 -15.98 9.32
N ARG A 166 14.94 -15.98 9.04
CA ARG A 166 15.75 -14.79 8.73
C ARG A 166 15.59 -14.34 7.28
N LEU A 167 15.38 -15.32 6.37
CA LEU A 167 15.32 -15.08 4.92
C LEU A 167 13.88 -14.93 4.41
N ALA A 168 12.90 -15.56 5.07
CA ALA A 168 11.53 -15.63 4.58
C ALA A 168 10.92 -14.24 4.29
N MET A 169 11.02 -13.31 5.23
CA MET A 169 10.50 -11.94 5.02
C MET A 169 11.25 -11.21 3.90
N PHE A 170 12.57 -11.38 3.81
CA PHE A 170 13.38 -10.79 2.74
C PHE A 170 12.97 -11.31 1.36
N SER A 171 12.74 -12.62 1.22
CA SER A 171 12.25 -13.25 -0.02
C SER A 171 10.89 -12.71 -0.45
N VAL A 172 9.97 -12.55 0.52
CA VAL A 172 8.66 -11.93 0.27
C VAL A 172 8.81 -10.48 -0.17
N CYS A 173 9.74 -9.72 0.43
CA CYS A 173 10.01 -8.34 0.02
C CYS A 173 10.54 -8.24 -1.42
N ILE A 174 11.47 -9.12 -1.82
CA ILE A 174 12.00 -9.15 -3.20
C ILE A 174 10.86 -9.34 -4.21
N MET A 175 10.02 -10.37 -4.00
CA MET A 175 8.87 -10.63 -4.84
C MET A 175 7.94 -9.41 -4.91
N SER A 176 7.67 -8.81 -3.76
CA SER A 176 6.75 -7.68 -3.65
C SER A 176 7.29 -6.41 -4.33
N VAL A 177 8.61 -6.17 -4.25
CA VAL A 177 9.25 -5.07 -4.97
C VAL A 177 9.15 -5.29 -6.48
N TRP A 178 9.49 -6.48 -6.96
CA TRP A 178 9.39 -6.82 -8.38
C TRP A 178 7.95 -6.63 -8.91
N LYS A 179 6.97 -7.04 -8.13
CA LYS A 179 5.56 -7.01 -8.51
C LYS A 179 5.02 -5.59 -8.70
N GLU A 180 5.37 -4.66 -7.82
CA GLU A 180 4.81 -3.31 -7.79
C GLU A 180 5.74 -2.23 -8.40
N LEU A 181 6.97 -2.61 -8.77
CA LEU A 181 7.99 -1.68 -9.28
C LEU A 181 7.52 -0.90 -10.51
N GLY A 182 6.84 -1.58 -11.44
CA GLY A 182 6.30 -0.97 -12.66
C GLY A 182 5.21 0.07 -12.40
N TYR A 183 4.41 -0.12 -11.35
CA TYR A 183 3.41 0.85 -10.94
C TYR A 183 4.06 2.16 -10.46
N VAL A 184 5.01 2.05 -9.53
CA VAL A 184 5.75 3.20 -9.00
C VAL A 184 6.53 3.92 -10.10
N MET A 185 7.22 3.17 -10.97
CA MET A 185 7.90 3.69 -12.15
C MET A 185 6.97 4.53 -13.05
N THR A 186 5.76 4.02 -13.31
CA THR A 186 4.81 4.70 -14.20
C THR A 186 4.31 6.01 -13.60
N ILE A 187 4.05 6.06 -12.29
CA ILE A 187 3.64 7.30 -11.62
C ILE A 187 4.78 8.33 -11.64
N PHE A 188 6.02 7.91 -11.35
CA PHE A 188 7.17 8.81 -11.46
C PHE A 188 7.37 9.31 -12.89
N LEU A 189 7.19 8.45 -13.89
CA LEU A 189 7.32 8.83 -15.30
C LEU A 189 6.26 9.89 -15.69
N ALA A 190 5.02 9.74 -15.22
CA ALA A 190 3.99 10.75 -15.41
C ALA A 190 4.35 12.08 -14.72
N GLY A 191 4.90 12.02 -13.50
CA GLY A 191 5.40 13.20 -12.79
C GLY A 191 6.57 13.89 -13.52
N LEU A 192 7.50 13.12 -14.10
CA LEU A 192 8.62 13.66 -14.89
C LEU A 192 8.12 14.40 -16.13
N GLN A 193 7.13 13.85 -16.82
CA GLN A 193 6.52 14.45 -18.01
C GLN A 193 5.73 15.74 -17.71
N GLY A 194 5.37 15.96 -16.44
CA GLY A 194 4.74 17.20 -15.98
C GLY A 194 5.73 18.35 -15.71
N ILE A 195 7.05 18.09 -15.72
CA ILE A 195 8.07 19.12 -15.48
C ILE A 195 8.30 19.89 -16.79
N PRO A 196 8.15 21.25 -16.80
CA PRO A 196 8.43 22.06 -18.00
C PRO A 196 9.86 21.86 -18.48
N PRO A 197 10.07 21.51 -19.79
CA PRO A 197 11.41 21.28 -20.33
C PRO A 197 12.32 22.51 -20.29
N GLU A 198 11.73 23.71 -20.27
CA GLU A 198 12.44 25.00 -20.22
C GLU A 198 13.32 25.11 -18.97
N LEU A 199 12.91 24.48 -17.84
CA LEU A 199 13.70 24.49 -16.61
C LEU A 199 15.02 23.68 -16.77
N HIS A 200 14.97 22.58 -17.52
CA HIS A 200 16.15 21.77 -17.82
C HIS A 200 17.05 22.43 -18.86
N GLU A 201 16.47 23.16 -19.82
CA GLU A 201 17.19 23.89 -20.85
C GLU A 201 17.92 25.11 -20.26
N ALA A 202 17.23 25.90 -19.43
CA ALA A 202 17.84 27.04 -18.72
C ALA A 202 19.03 26.58 -17.86
N ALA A 203 18.84 25.52 -17.04
CA ALA A 203 19.92 24.97 -16.23
C ALA A 203 21.08 24.41 -17.08
N ALA A 204 20.82 23.91 -18.29
CA ALA A 204 21.89 23.48 -19.19
C ALA A 204 22.69 24.66 -19.74
N ILE A 205 22.04 25.80 -20.04
CA ILE A 205 22.69 27.05 -20.45
C ILE A 205 23.56 27.58 -19.31
N ASP A 206 23.11 27.48 -18.05
CA ASP A 206 23.86 27.84 -16.84
C ASP A 206 25.01 26.86 -16.51
N GLY A 207 25.22 25.82 -17.34
CA GLY A 207 26.31 24.86 -17.19
C GLY A 207 26.05 23.74 -16.17
N ALA A 208 24.78 23.54 -15.73
CA ALA A 208 24.45 22.47 -14.80
C ALA A 208 24.63 21.08 -15.45
N THR A 209 25.34 20.20 -14.76
CA THR A 209 25.51 18.80 -15.15
C THR A 209 24.20 18.02 -15.04
N GLY A 210 24.09 16.86 -15.69
CA GLY A 210 22.89 15.99 -15.60
C GLY A 210 22.52 15.62 -14.18
N TRP A 211 23.52 15.32 -13.31
CA TRP A 211 23.29 15.02 -11.90
C TRP A 211 22.77 16.24 -11.11
N GLN A 212 23.31 17.43 -11.38
CA GLN A 212 22.85 18.67 -10.76
C GLN A 212 21.39 18.95 -11.12
N ARG A 213 21.01 18.78 -12.39
CA ARG A 213 19.62 18.90 -12.85
C ARG A 213 18.68 17.91 -12.14
N ILE A 214 19.09 16.63 -12.03
CA ILE A 214 18.30 15.64 -11.27
C ILE A 214 18.16 16.07 -9.80
N ARG A 215 19.26 16.42 -9.14
CA ARG A 215 19.29 16.68 -7.70
C ARG A 215 18.57 17.98 -7.31
N PHE A 216 18.72 19.05 -8.11
CA PHE A 216 18.27 20.39 -7.74
C PHE A 216 17.00 20.84 -8.48
N ILE A 217 16.60 20.17 -9.57
CA ILE A 217 15.37 20.48 -10.33
C ILE A 217 14.40 19.31 -10.26
N THR A 218 14.77 18.14 -10.79
CA THR A 218 13.86 17.02 -10.95
C THR A 218 13.33 16.50 -9.61
N ILE A 219 14.22 16.17 -8.66
CA ILE A 219 13.81 15.62 -7.35
C ILE A 219 12.93 16.61 -6.56
N PRO A 220 13.28 17.90 -6.45
CA PRO A 220 12.41 18.87 -5.81
C PRO A 220 11.02 19.01 -6.47
N LEU A 221 10.98 19.07 -7.80
CA LEU A 221 9.71 19.19 -8.54
C LEU A 221 8.86 17.90 -8.48
N LEU A 222 9.47 16.75 -8.26
CA LEU A 222 8.76 15.48 -8.03
C LEU A 222 8.26 15.28 -6.59
N LYS A 223 8.48 16.22 -5.67
CA LYS A 223 8.01 16.08 -4.28
C LYS A 223 6.52 15.74 -4.16
N PRO A 224 5.57 16.39 -4.89
CA PRO A 224 4.15 16.03 -4.81
C PRO A 224 3.90 14.59 -5.27
N THR A 225 4.52 14.17 -6.37
CA THR A 225 4.43 12.81 -6.92
C THR A 225 5.02 11.79 -5.94
N THR A 226 6.20 12.09 -5.39
CA THR A 226 6.86 11.25 -4.37
C THR A 226 5.99 11.09 -3.13
N PHE A 227 5.36 12.16 -2.66
CA PHE A 227 4.44 12.13 -1.53
C PHE A 227 3.23 11.24 -1.81
N PHE A 228 2.62 11.37 -2.98
CA PHE A 228 1.48 10.54 -3.39
C PHE A 228 1.86 9.05 -3.38
N ILE A 229 3.00 8.70 -4.01
CA ILE A 229 3.52 7.33 -4.03
C ILE A 229 3.81 6.85 -2.60
N LEU A 230 4.51 7.66 -1.80
CA LEU A 230 4.88 7.30 -0.43
C LEU A 230 3.64 6.96 0.42
N VAL A 231 2.59 7.79 0.37
CA VAL A 231 1.36 7.56 1.14
C VAL A 231 0.65 6.29 0.68
N THR A 232 0.48 6.09 -0.63
CA THR A 232 -0.20 4.92 -1.18
C THR A 232 0.57 3.63 -0.92
N GLU A 233 1.89 3.64 -1.09
CA GLU A 233 2.77 2.50 -0.84
C GLU A 233 2.83 2.12 0.64
N VAL A 234 2.91 3.10 1.54
CA VAL A 234 2.90 2.85 2.99
C VAL A 234 1.56 2.24 3.40
N ILE A 235 0.43 2.81 2.98
CA ILE A 235 -0.90 2.23 3.29
C ILE A 235 -0.99 0.80 2.77
N GLY A 236 -0.61 0.54 1.50
CA GLY A 236 -0.62 -0.79 0.90
C GLY A 236 0.31 -1.78 1.62
N SER A 237 1.49 -1.34 2.05
CA SER A 237 2.45 -2.19 2.75
C SER A 237 1.97 -2.64 4.14
N PHE A 238 1.21 -1.80 4.85
CA PHE A 238 0.60 -2.18 6.13
C PHE A 238 -0.58 -3.13 5.97
N GLN A 239 -1.19 -3.17 4.78
CA GLN A 239 -2.29 -4.06 4.42
C GLN A 239 -1.82 -5.34 3.70
N VAL A 240 -0.53 -5.63 3.75
CA VAL A 240 0.05 -6.82 3.13
C VAL A 240 -0.55 -8.11 3.70
N PHE A 241 -1.06 -8.97 2.80
CA PHE A 241 -1.67 -10.24 3.15
C PHE A 241 -1.30 -11.36 2.17
N THR A 242 -1.69 -11.21 0.90
CA THR A 242 -1.70 -12.28 -0.09
C THR A 242 -0.34 -12.96 -0.24
N GLN A 243 0.72 -12.20 -0.43
CA GLN A 243 2.06 -12.75 -0.65
C GLN A 243 2.63 -13.40 0.61
N THR A 244 2.43 -12.83 1.79
CA THR A 244 2.87 -13.43 3.06
C THR A 244 2.08 -14.69 3.38
N TYR A 245 0.79 -14.71 3.06
CA TYR A 245 -0.07 -15.87 3.26
C TYR A 245 0.24 -17.00 2.26
N VAL A 246 0.32 -16.70 0.97
CA VAL A 246 0.49 -17.70 -0.09
C VAL A 246 1.91 -18.27 -0.09
N MET A 247 2.95 -17.44 0.10
CA MET A 247 4.34 -17.90 0.03
C MET A 247 4.80 -18.64 1.28
N THR A 248 4.30 -18.26 2.46
CA THR A 248 4.86 -18.75 3.75
C THR A 248 3.80 -19.14 4.77
N GLY A 249 2.52 -18.83 4.56
CA GLY A 249 1.47 -19.02 5.57
C GLY A 249 1.73 -18.23 6.87
N GLY A 250 2.54 -17.15 6.80
CA GLY A 250 2.97 -16.38 7.98
C GLY A 250 4.21 -16.95 8.72
N GLY A 251 4.73 -18.10 8.23
CA GLY A 251 5.86 -18.83 8.83
C GLY A 251 7.23 -18.46 8.26
N PRO A 252 8.27 -19.22 8.66
CA PRO A 252 8.27 -20.17 9.78
C PRO A 252 8.19 -19.45 11.14
N GLY A 253 7.49 -20.05 12.12
CA GLY A 253 7.44 -19.54 13.50
C GLY A 253 6.95 -18.08 13.63
N TYR A 254 5.94 -17.67 12.89
CA TYR A 254 5.41 -16.29 12.78
C TYR A 254 6.37 -15.26 12.14
N SER A 255 7.50 -15.68 11.51
CA SER A 255 8.51 -14.73 10.99
C SER A 255 8.02 -13.83 9.86
N THR A 256 6.93 -14.20 9.18
CA THR A 256 6.29 -13.39 8.12
C THR A 256 4.82 -13.07 8.42
N THR A 257 4.33 -13.44 9.61
CA THR A 257 2.97 -13.07 10.03
C THR A 257 2.85 -11.56 10.16
N THR A 258 1.98 -10.96 9.36
CA THR A 258 1.66 -9.53 9.37
C THR A 258 0.37 -9.25 10.13
N LEU A 259 0.02 -7.98 10.33
CA LEU A 259 -1.20 -7.59 11.02
C LEU A 259 -2.46 -8.15 10.34
N ILE A 260 -2.50 -8.15 9.00
CA ILE A 260 -3.65 -8.71 8.26
C ILE A 260 -3.66 -10.25 8.33
N ASN A 261 -2.49 -10.92 8.30
CA ASN A 261 -2.44 -12.37 8.53
C ASN A 261 -3.00 -12.74 9.91
N LEU A 262 -2.60 -12.00 10.96
CA LEU A 262 -3.10 -12.22 12.32
C LEU A 262 -4.61 -11.97 12.40
N LEU A 263 -5.09 -10.85 11.82
CA LEU A 263 -6.52 -10.52 11.75
C LEU A 263 -7.30 -11.66 11.08
N TYR A 264 -6.82 -12.13 9.93
CA TYR A 264 -7.44 -13.21 9.17
C TYR A 264 -7.49 -14.51 9.98
N THR A 265 -6.38 -14.89 10.63
CA THR A 265 -6.33 -16.06 11.50
C THR A 265 -7.32 -15.96 12.65
N LYS A 266 -7.33 -14.84 13.37
CA LYS A 266 -8.23 -14.63 14.53
C LYS A 266 -9.71 -14.61 14.12
N GLY A 267 -10.04 -13.94 12.99
CA GLY A 267 -11.42 -13.83 12.54
C GLY A 267 -11.97 -15.09 11.88
N PHE A 268 -11.19 -15.71 10.99
CA PHE A 268 -11.70 -16.76 10.08
C PHE A 268 -11.26 -18.18 10.43
N PHE A 269 -10.19 -18.36 11.23
CA PHE A 269 -9.78 -19.67 11.71
C PHE A 269 -10.11 -19.88 13.18
N GLU A 270 -9.88 -18.88 14.04
CA GLU A 270 -10.20 -18.95 15.45
C GLU A 270 -11.63 -18.44 15.75
N PHE A 271 -12.29 -17.80 14.77
CA PHE A 271 -13.65 -17.26 14.87
C PHE A 271 -13.84 -16.25 16.00
N ASP A 272 -12.76 -15.64 16.52
CA ASP A 272 -12.77 -14.56 17.50
C ASP A 272 -12.95 -13.21 16.79
N MET A 273 -14.21 -12.93 16.43
CA MET A 273 -14.55 -11.71 15.68
C MET A 273 -14.38 -10.43 16.50
N GLY A 274 -14.55 -10.50 17.82
CA GLY A 274 -14.32 -9.35 18.70
C GLY A 274 -12.84 -8.93 18.66
N TYR A 275 -11.94 -9.87 18.79
CA TYR A 275 -10.50 -9.63 18.72
C TYR A 275 -10.06 -9.20 17.30
N ALA A 276 -10.54 -9.88 16.25
CA ALA A 276 -10.24 -9.52 14.87
C ALA A 276 -10.70 -8.10 14.52
N SER A 277 -11.88 -7.70 15.02
CA SER A 277 -12.39 -6.34 14.87
C SER A 277 -11.54 -5.31 15.63
N ALA A 278 -11.04 -5.64 16.82
CA ALA A 278 -10.10 -4.77 17.55
C ALA A 278 -8.78 -4.57 16.79
N LEU A 279 -8.26 -5.64 16.13
CA LEU A 279 -7.10 -5.54 15.24
C LEU A 279 -7.38 -4.62 14.04
N ALA A 280 -8.54 -4.78 13.38
CA ALA A 280 -8.94 -3.96 12.24
C ALA A 280 -9.05 -2.48 12.61
N VAL A 281 -9.71 -2.17 13.75
CA VAL A 281 -9.84 -0.79 14.26
C VAL A 281 -8.47 -0.21 14.61
N THR A 282 -7.60 -0.99 15.25
CA THR A 282 -6.23 -0.53 15.60
C THR A 282 -5.42 -0.23 14.35
N LEU A 283 -5.47 -1.09 13.33
CA LEU A 283 -4.80 -0.87 12.05
C LEU A 283 -5.34 0.38 11.35
N PHE A 284 -6.67 0.54 11.31
CA PHE A 284 -7.32 1.70 10.72
C PHE A 284 -6.89 3.01 11.39
N LEU A 285 -6.94 3.08 12.73
CA LEU A 285 -6.51 4.26 13.48
C LEU A 285 -5.01 4.52 13.32
N GLY A 286 -4.21 3.46 13.31
CA GLY A 286 -2.76 3.55 13.04
C GLY A 286 -2.44 4.13 11.67
N LEU A 287 -3.14 3.69 10.62
CA LEU A 287 -2.98 4.22 9.26
C LEU A 287 -3.48 5.66 9.14
N LEU A 288 -4.58 6.03 9.80
CA LEU A 288 -5.04 7.42 9.85
C LEU A 288 -4.00 8.34 10.48
N LEU A 289 -3.47 7.95 11.64
CA LEU A 289 -2.42 8.71 12.32
C LEU A 289 -1.16 8.83 11.46
N LEU A 290 -0.71 7.73 10.87
CA LEU A 290 0.47 7.70 10.00
C LEU A 290 0.29 8.59 8.77
N SER A 291 -0.87 8.52 8.11
CA SER A 291 -1.21 9.38 6.97
C SER A 291 -1.26 10.86 7.36
N TRP A 292 -1.81 11.16 8.54
CA TRP A 292 -1.85 12.52 9.06
C TRP A 292 -0.44 13.07 9.35
N VAL A 293 0.42 12.26 9.98
CA VAL A 293 1.82 12.61 10.24
C VAL A 293 2.58 12.86 8.94
N MET A 294 2.47 11.95 7.98
CA MET A 294 3.11 12.10 6.65
C MET A 294 2.64 13.38 5.96
N ARG A 295 1.33 13.64 5.93
CA ARG A 295 0.78 14.87 5.35
C ARG A 295 1.33 16.13 6.02
N ARG A 296 1.46 16.12 7.35
CA ARG A 296 1.98 17.26 8.09
C ARG A 296 3.48 17.48 7.84
N ALA A 297 4.25 16.39 7.73
CA ALA A 297 5.68 16.47 7.43
C ALA A 297 5.98 17.02 6.03
N PHE A 298 5.15 16.68 5.03
CA PHE A 298 5.31 17.13 3.65
C PHE A 298 4.67 18.49 3.36
N ARG A 299 3.67 18.92 4.14
CA ARG A 299 2.94 20.19 3.94
C ARG A 299 3.81 21.44 4.12
N ALA A 300 4.95 21.34 4.81
CA ALA A 300 5.87 22.45 5.02
C ALA A 300 6.58 22.92 3.73
N GLU A 301 6.32 22.26 2.58
CA GLU A 301 7.05 22.48 1.33
C GLU A 301 6.13 22.48 0.11
N GLU A 302 4.89 23.02 0.20
CA GLU A 302 4.06 23.24 -0.99
C GLU A 302 4.78 24.20 -1.94
N ILE A 303 5.30 23.65 -3.05
CA ILE A 303 5.81 24.45 -4.16
C ILE A 303 4.56 24.87 -4.95
N VAL A 304 4.17 26.15 -4.79
CA VAL A 304 3.19 26.80 -5.66
C VAL A 304 3.92 27.13 -6.96
N TYR A 305 3.47 26.55 -8.08
CA TYR A 305 3.93 26.91 -9.43
C TYR A 305 3.25 28.19 -9.91
#